data_8ffe2890a4ceeeb2f203ca4b299f4173
#
_entry.id   8ffe2890a4ceeeb2f203ca4b299f4173
#
_cell.length_a   1.000
_cell.length_b   1.000
_cell.length_c   1.000
_cell.angle_alpha   90.00
_cell.angle_beta   90.00
_cell.angle_gamma   90.00
#
_symmetry.space_group_name_H-M   'P 1'
#
loop_
_entity.id
_entity.type
_entity.pdbx_description
1 polymer ?
#
loop_
_entity_poly.entity_id
_entity_poly.type
_entity_poly.pdbx_seq_one_letter_code
_entity_poly.pdbx_strand_id
1 'polypeptide(L)'
;MAVSQNLVLTEVSVNNNSNTSSVRIVLSSTQTGDSWNGYTRTAKYFVSINGGAESEYFVNYTLPQYSTVAIVNTTITVPHKDDGTGIVRVRTWVDTGISAGVIEKYSTLTLTTIPREATIDSLTCDTNYFTGQLRFQYTPKSVSHYIQCNIALVTNGTHISLDTFNVPSNNTTQQTFPVSLTSSELSTIYNNLPSTAVKGTLRFTLRTYSDSGYSNQIGVGNYKEITLTIPNDSTTQPTVSMSLAPSNNLTSPYNGLYIQGISKVKATTFTHSAKYGATIVASSITVNGKTYDSPYESDILPKEGKVTVKATAKDSRGFYGTNYKDIEVIPYSKPYVRAKSGETSIIAARCDASANFTDSGTYLKIKAKVVYSKVISNGVQNNYGKIKFRYRKEGGSYSAWQTILDCKAQNSDEVITAPLLNGALDIKSNYQVQIVAFDDLYESEPITIAISSDAVFMDRPAGGKSMGLGGYSSGDGNLDIHWKTKARGGLSLFDSKGDEIPLDSTMPLPRGQVAQDWNPDSLANGIYVVAKNYALKTSGGTVIMYNGVLIQMPGDVGSNVKIQLAFPVDDGRNPMQRLCWYGTWSDWKSMKL
;
A
#
# COMPACT_ATOMS: atom_id res chain seq x y z
N MET A 1 -27.45 -81.97 -59.37
CA MET A 1 -26.17 -81.83 -58.66
C MET A 1 -26.32 -80.70 -57.68
N ALA A 2 -26.01 -80.92 -56.41
CA ALA A 2 -26.17 -79.93 -55.40
C ALA A 2 -24.77 -79.56 -54.83
N VAL A 3 -24.42 -78.33 -54.90
CA VAL A 3 -23.33 -77.73 -54.09
C VAL A 3 -24.01 -76.89 -53.05
N SER A 4 -23.66 -77.13 -51.81
CA SER A 4 -24.09 -76.27 -50.70
C SER A 4 -22.92 -75.64 -50.01
N GLN A 5 -23.17 -74.48 -49.46
CA GLN A 5 -22.14 -73.71 -48.73
C GLN A 5 -22.64 -73.43 -47.32
N ASN A 6 -21.71 -73.50 -46.39
CA ASN A 6 -21.94 -73.15 -45.00
C ASN A 6 -20.90 -72.12 -44.59
N LEU A 7 -21.40 -70.99 -44.18
CA LEU A 7 -20.57 -69.89 -43.66
C LEU A 7 -20.86 -69.73 -42.20
N VAL A 8 -19.84 -69.93 -41.35
CA VAL A 8 -19.93 -69.86 -39.90
C VAL A 8 -18.92 -68.79 -39.40
N LEU A 9 -19.42 -67.92 -38.60
CA LEU A 9 -18.61 -66.96 -37.84
C LEU A 9 -18.65 -67.34 -36.38
N THR A 10 -17.50 -67.40 -35.72
CA THR A 10 -17.41 -67.71 -34.29
C THR A 10 -16.47 -66.74 -33.60
N GLU A 11 -16.91 -66.10 -32.59
CA GLU A 11 -16.02 -65.34 -31.68
C GLU A 11 -15.23 -66.37 -30.85
N VAL A 12 -13.89 -66.33 -31.05
CA VAL A 12 -12.97 -67.30 -30.42
C VAL A 12 -12.46 -66.85 -29.09
N SER A 13 -12.17 -65.55 -29.01
CA SER A 13 -11.69 -64.95 -27.81
C SER A 13 -11.96 -63.43 -27.80
N VAL A 14 -12.05 -62.89 -26.58
CA VAL A 14 -12.24 -61.46 -26.32
C VAL A 14 -11.00 -60.93 -25.59
N ASN A 15 -10.45 -59.84 -26.06
CA ASN A 15 -9.36 -59.17 -25.38
C ASN A 15 -9.82 -57.77 -24.88
N ASN A 16 -10.16 -57.73 -23.60
CA ASN A 16 -10.67 -56.49 -22.96
C ASN A 16 -9.65 -55.34 -22.99
N ASN A 17 -8.34 -55.66 -22.89
CA ASN A 17 -7.30 -54.65 -22.81
C ASN A 17 -7.09 -53.92 -24.16
N SER A 18 -7.09 -54.66 -25.26
CA SER A 18 -6.93 -54.08 -26.59
C SER A 18 -8.25 -53.69 -27.25
N ASN A 19 -9.37 -53.87 -26.58
CA ASN A 19 -10.72 -53.66 -27.13
C ASN A 19 -10.94 -54.38 -28.47
N THR A 20 -10.58 -55.66 -28.54
CA THR A 20 -10.65 -56.48 -29.74
C THR A 20 -11.22 -57.86 -29.43
N SER A 21 -11.85 -58.47 -30.44
CA SER A 21 -12.17 -59.88 -30.42
C SER A 21 -11.49 -60.64 -31.56
N SER A 22 -11.17 -61.88 -31.35
CA SER A 22 -10.73 -62.78 -32.42
C SER A 22 -11.94 -63.51 -32.97
N VAL A 23 -12.18 -63.37 -34.28
CA VAL A 23 -13.31 -63.99 -34.95
C VAL A 23 -12.78 -64.99 -36.00
N ARG A 24 -13.20 -66.22 -35.85
CA ARG A 24 -12.93 -67.30 -36.83
C ARG A 24 -14.00 -67.30 -37.91
N ILE A 25 -13.56 -67.26 -39.15
CA ILE A 25 -14.39 -67.33 -40.34
C ILE A 25 -14.14 -68.69 -40.96
N VAL A 26 -15.20 -69.49 -41.05
CA VAL A 26 -15.17 -70.82 -41.71
C VAL A 26 -16.20 -70.85 -42.84
N LEU A 27 -15.73 -70.95 -44.06
CA LEU A 27 -16.53 -71.17 -45.21
C LEU A 27 -16.23 -72.57 -45.72
N SER A 28 -17.21 -73.46 -45.69
CA SER A 28 -17.11 -74.82 -46.27
C SER A 28 -18.05 -74.97 -47.46
N SER A 29 -17.62 -75.68 -48.44
CA SER A 29 -18.44 -76.10 -49.61
C SER A 29 -18.53 -77.61 -49.65
N THR A 30 -19.75 -78.11 -49.75
CA THR A 30 -20.03 -79.52 -49.87
C THR A 30 -20.59 -79.81 -51.24
N GLN A 31 -20.00 -80.80 -51.95
CA GLN A 31 -20.48 -81.34 -53.24
C GLN A 31 -21.02 -82.74 -53.01
N THR A 32 -22.29 -82.95 -53.36
CA THR A 32 -23.01 -84.25 -53.19
C THR A 32 -23.22 -84.93 -54.53
N GLY A 33 -22.42 -84.64 -55.56
CA GLY A 33 -22.57 -85.21 -56.88
C GLY A 33 -21.24 -85.65 -57.52
N ASP A 34 -21.39 -86.35 -58.59
CA ASP A 34 -20.31 -86.95 -59.41
C ASP A 34 -19.71 -85.99 -60.47
N SER A 35 -20.04 -84.69 -60.47
CA SER A 35 -19.42 -83.74 -61.34
C SER A 35 -17.97 -83.61 -60.99
N TRP A 36 -17.13 -83.90 -61.95
CA TRP A 36 -15.69 -83.72 -61.81
C TRP A 36 -15.29 -82.22 -61.71
N ASN A 37 -14.61 -81.88 -60.68
CA ASN A 37 -14.21 -80.53 -60.43
C ASN A 37 -12.78 -80.45 -59.82
N GLY A 38 -11.83 -80.99 -60.60
CA GLY A 38 -10.43 -81.06 -60.16
C GLY A 38 -9.62 -79.74 -60.41
N TYR A 39 -10.28 -78.71 -60.88
CA TYR A 39 -9.60 -77.46 -61.13
C TYR A 39 -9.56 -76.56 -59.92
N THR A 40 -8.41 -75.88 -59.77
CA THR A 40 -8.29 -74.82 -58.75
C THR A 40 -9.09 -73.58 -59.20
N ARG A 41 -9.92 -73.10 -58.33
CA ARG A 41 -10.78 -71.88 -58.46
C ARG A 41 -10.51 -70.89 -57.41
N THR A 42 -10.92 -69.65 -57.67
CA THR A 42 -10.80 -68.56 -56.72
C THR A 42 -12.17 -68.23 -56.14
N ALA A 43 -12.28 -68.34 -54.86
CA ALA A 43 -13.39 -67.79 -54.07
C ALA A 43 -13.01 -66.40 -53.54
N LYS A 44 -14.03 -65.58 -53.41
CA LYS A 44 -13.89 -64.27 -52.73
C LYS A 44 -14.69 -64.30 -51.45
N TYR A 45 -14.16 -63.67 -50.43
CA TYR A 45 -14.94 -63.30 -49.27
C TYR A 45 -14.66 -61.84 -48.90
N PHE A 46 -15.69 -61.17 -48.40
CA PHE A 46 -15.70 -59.77 -48.10
C PHE A 46 -16.02 -59.61 -46.61
N VAL A 47 -15.21 -58.86 -45.91
CA VAL A 47 -15.37 -58.62 -44.48
C VAL A 47 -15.65 -57.15 -44.23
N SER A 48 -16.77 -56.84 -43.59
CA SER A 48 -17.11 -55.54 -43.08
C SER A 48 -17.11 -55.59 -41.53
N ILE A 49 -16.35 -54.67 -40.94
CA ILE A 49 -16.24 -54.57 -39.49
C ILE A 49 -16.97 -53.29 -39.07
N ASN A 50 -17.86 -53.40 -38.08
CA ASN A 50 -18.61 -52.27 -37.49
C ASN A 50 -19.38 -51.40 -38.51
N GLY A 51 -19.79 -52.00 -39.64
CA GLY A 51 -20.50 -51.31 -40.70
C GLY A 51 -19.59 -50.50 -41.63
N GLY A 52 -18.27 -50.61 -41.52
CA GLY A 52 -17.31 -50.04 -42.46
C GLY A 52 -17.32 -50.68 -43.84
N ALA A 53 -16.50 -50.18 -44.74
CA ALA A 53 -16.34 -50.73 -46.11
C ALA A 53 -15.90 -52.20 -46.07
N GLU A 54 -16.36 -52.98 -47.06
CA GLU A 54 -15.94 -54.36 -47.22
C GLU A 54 -14.47 -54.42 -47.67
N SER A 55 -13.67 -55.24 -47.00
CA SER A 55 -12.35 -55.65 -47.45
C SER A 55 -12.49 -56.97 -48.23
N GLU A 56 -11.98 -57.02 -49.45
CA GLU A 56 -12.04 -58.21 -50.35
C GLU A 56 -10.81 -59.08 -50.13
N TYR A 57 -11.05 -60.40 -50.07
CA TYR A 57 -10.02 -61.42 -49.94
C TYR A 57 -10.25 -62.53 -50.97
N PHE A 58 -9.16 -63.15 -51.42
CA PHE A 58 -9.17 -64.20 -52.42
C PHE A 58 -8.56 -65.47 -51.84
N VAL A 59 -9.21 -66.63 -52.15
CA VAL A 59 -8.71 -67.92 -51.75
C VAL A 59 -8.86 -68.90 -52.88
N ASN A 60 -7.77 -69.56 -53.23
CA ASN A 60 -7.82 -70.65 -54.21
C ASN A 60 -8.28 -71.96 -53.50
N TYR A 61 -9.17 -72.67 -54.16
CA TYR A 61 -9.68 -73.91 -53.64
C TYR A 61 -9.95 -74.90 -54.76
N THR A 62 -9.98 -76.21 -54.40
CA THR A 62 -10.42 -77.31 -55.28
C THR A 62 -11.52 -78.02 -54.53
N LEU A 63 -12.64 -78.33 -55.21
CA LEU A 63 -13.80 -79.04 -54.62
C LEU A 63 -13.94 -80.41 -55.27
N PRO A 64 -13.42 -81.49 -54.67
CA PRO A 64 -13.55 -82.86 -55.20
C PRO A 64 -15.01 -83.38 -55.11
N GLN A 65 -15.31 -84.40 -55.93
CA GLN A 65 -16.62 -85.12 -55.86
C GLN A 65 -16.88 -85.67 -54.47
N TYR A 66 -18.15 -85.70 -54.07
CA TYR A 66 -18.61 -86.23 -52.79
C TYR A 66 -17.79 -85.80 -51.60
N SER A 67 -17.34 -84.55 -51.58
CA SER A 67 -16.46 -84.03 -50.54
C SER A 67 -16.98 -82.73 -49.93
N THR A 68 -16.47 -82.42 -48.73
CA THR A 68 -16.62 -81.18 -48.05
C THR A 68 -15.21 -80.57 -47.91
N VAL A 69 -15.03 -79.35 -48.38
CA VAL A 69 -13.78 -78.65 -48.30
C VAL A 69 -13.96 -77.31 -47.54
N ALA A 70 -13.09 -77.07 -46.63
CA ALA A 70 -13.01 -75.73 -45.99
C ALA A 70 -12.30 -74.82 -46.94
N ILE A 71 -13.05 -73.91 -47.58
CA ILE A 71 -12.51 -72.90 -48.51
C ILE A 71 -11.79 -71.82 -47.75
N VAL A 72 -12.39 -71.30 -46.68
CA VAL A 72 -11.83 -70.34 -45.77
C VAL A 72 -11.84 -70.95 -44.36
N ASN A 73 -10.71 -70.86 -43.67
CA ASN A 73 -10.61 -71.17 -42.26
C ASN A 73 -9.52 -70.23 -41.70
N THR A 74 -9.93 -69.03 -41.35
CA THR A 74 -9.04 -67.98 -40.87
C THR A 74 -9.58 -67.31 -39.63
N THR A 75 -8.68 -66.70 -38.89
CA THR A 75 -9.06 -65.91 -37.73
C THR A 75 -8.60 -64.47 -37.96
N ILE A 76 -9.49 -63.54 -37.74
CA ILE A 76 -9.24 -62.12 -37.88
C ILE A 76 -9.36 -61.45 -36.49
N THR A 77 -8.59 -60.38 -36.30
CA THR A 77 -8.76 -59.49 -35.12
C THR A 77 -9.75 -58.40 -35.48
N VAL A 78 -10.79 -58.26 -34.71
CA VAL A 78 -11.87 -57.30 -34.92
C VAL A 78 -11.81 -56.27 -33.81
N PRO A 79 -11.52 -54.99 -34.12
CA PRO A 79 -11.62 -53.93 -33.13
C PRO A 79 -13.09 -53.65 -32.82
N HIS A 80 -13.40 -53.47 -31.51
CA HIS A 80 -14.69 -52.98 -31.08
C HIS A 80 -14.74 -51.45 -31.22
N LYS A 81 -15.94 -50.89 -31.25
CA LYS A 81 -16.18 -49.46 -31.12
C LYS A 81 -15.78 -48.98 -29.71
N ASP A 82 -15.74 -47.66 -29.55
CA ASP A 82 -15.40 -47.01 -28.26
C ASP A 82 -16.36 -47.39 -27.12
N ASP A 83 -17.60 -47.75 -27.45
CA ASP A 83 -18.59 -48.24 -26.48
C ASP A 83 -18.44 -49.74 -26.17
N GLY A 84 -17.45 -50.39 -26.77
CA GLY A 84 -17.18 -51.83 -26.58
C GLY A 84 -18.06 -52.77 -27.40
N THR A 85 -18.97 -52.27 -28.22
CA THR A 85 -19.76 -53.09 -29.16
C THR A 85 -18.97 -53.43 -30.38
N GLY A 86 -19.26 -54.55 -31.00
CA GLY A 86 -18.65 -54.99 -32.25
C GLY A 86 -19.58 -55.82 -33.08
N ILE A 87 -19.46 -55.72 -34.39
CA ILE A 87 -20.21 -56.52 -35.32
C ILE A 87 -19.31 -56.81 -36.54
N VAL A 88 -19.38 -58.08 -36.96
CA VAL A 88 -18.69 -58.54 -38.19
C VAL A 88 -19.72 -59.06 -39.15
N ARG A 89 -19.62 -58.58 -40.39
CA ARG A 89 -20.40 -59.10 -41.50
C ARG A 89 -19.44 -59.69 -42.50
N VAL A 90 -19.78 -60.92 -42.98
CA VAL A 90 -19.02 -61.59 -44.03
C VAL A 90 -19.98 -61.94 -45.13
N ARG A 91 -19.60 -61.58 -46.35
CA ARG A 91 -20.23 -61.97 -47.58
C ARG A 91 -19.24 -62.81 -48.37
N THR A 92 -19.71 -63.90 -48.96
CA THR A 92 -18.87 -64.75 -49.82
C THR A 92 -19.41 -64.81 -51.24
N TRP A 93 -18.52 -64.90 -52.19
CA TRP A 93 -18.78 -65.10 -53.62
C TRP A 93 -17.92 -66.28 -54.07
N VAL A 94 -18.56 -67.39 -54.39
CA VAL A 94 -17.85 -68.61 -54.73
C VAL A 94 -18.38 -69.13 -56.06
N ASP A 95 -17.56 -69.06 -57.08
CA ASP A 95 -17.86 -69.69 -58.36
C ASP A 95 -17.60 -71.22 -58.24
N THR A 96 -18.62 -71.96 -58.24
CA THR A 96 -18.51 -73.42 -58.12
C THR A 96 -17.97 -74.07 -59.35
N GLY A 97 -18.01 -73.41 -60.54
CA GLY A 97 -17.54 -73.87 -61.80
C GLY A 97 -18.31 -75.06 -62.39
N ILE A 98 -19.47 -75.34 -61.78
CA ILE A 98 -20.44 -76.35 -62.24
C ILE A 98 -21.79 -75.66 -62.44
N SER A 99 -22.83 -76.42 -62.89
CA SER A 99 -24.16 -75.89 -63.20
C SER A 99 -24.82 -75.12 -62.01
N ALA A 100 -24.25 -75.20 -60.81
CA ALA A 100 -24.69 -74.40 -59.66
C ALA A 100 -24.28 -72.92 -59.75
N GLY A 101 -23.33 -72.56 -60.60
CA GLY A 101 -22.89 -71.19 -60.81
C GLY A 101 -22.24 -70.59 -59.56
N VAL A 102 -22.44 -69.28 -59.41
CA VAL A 102 -21.96 -68.54 -58.26
C VAL A 102 -22.93 -68.74 -57.08
N ILE A 103 -22.40 -69.08 -55.94
CA ILE A 103 -23.15 -69.11 -54.69
C ILE A 103 -22.66 -68.04 -53.77
N GLU A 104 -23.56 -67.19 -53.32
CA GLU A 104 -23.29 -66.13 -52.27
C GLU A 104 -23.90 -66.58 -50.93
N LYS A 105 -23.15 -66.27 -49.86
CA LYS A 105 -23.61 -66.44 -48.51
C LYS A 105 -23.31 -65.21 -47.71
N TYR A 106 -24.15 -64.93 -46.78
CA TYR A 106 -24.04 -63.79 -45.83
C TYR A 106 -24.15 -64.35 -44.42
N SER A 107 -23.26 -63.84 -43.58
CA SER A 107 -23.33 -64.07 -42.15
C SER A 107 -23.00 -62.85 -41.38
N THR A 108 -23.66 -62.65 -40.27
CA THR A 108 -23.39 -61.50 -39.37
C THR A 108 -23.21 -62.08 -37.97
N LEU A 109 -22.15 -61.64 -37.31
CA LEU A 109 -21.88 -61.96 -35.91
C LEU A 109 -21.82 -60.68 -35.10
N THR A 110 -22.73 -60.57 -34.15
CA THR A 110 -22.62 -59.57 -33.09
C THR A 110 -21.65 -60.11 -32.05
N LEU A 111 -20.64 -59.35 -31.70
CA LEU A 111 -19.61 -59.76 -30.76
C LEU A 111 -20.05 -59.51 -29.33
N THR A 112 -19.42 -60.19 -28.39
CA THR A 112 -19.57 -59.96 -26.97
C THR A 112 -19.16 -58.53 -26.65
N THR A 113 -20.05 -57.75 -26.06
CA THR A 113 -19.74 -56.37 -25.70
C THR A 113 -18.64 -56.34 -24.64
N ILE A 114 -17.57 -55.66 -24.94
CA ILE A 114 -16.48 -55.42 -24.01
C ILE A 114 -16.86 -54.22 -23.13
N PRO A 115 -17.03 -54.40 -21.82
CA PRO A 115 -17.33 -53.27 -20.93
C PRO A 115 -16.22 -52.23 -21.00
N ARG A 116 -16.58 -50.97 -21.28
CA ARG A 116 -15.65 -49.83 -21.38
C ARG A 116 -15.94 -48.83 -20.28
N GLU A 117 -14.87 -48.33 -19.66
CA GLU A 117 -15.00 -47.26 -18.69
C GLU A 117 -15.37 -45.93 -19.36
N ALA A 118 -16.13 -45.11 -18.67
CA ALA A 118 -16.44 -43.75 -19.07
C ALA A 118 -15.16 -42.89 -19.10
N THR A 119 -15.09 -41.92 -20.00
CA THR A 119 -13.94 -41.01 -20.11
C THR A 119 -14.28 -39.67 -19.53
N ILE A 120 -13.34 -39.06 -18.80
CA ILE A 120 -13.41 -37.66 -18.45
C ILE A 120 -12.72 -36.85 -19.56
N ASP A 121 -13.50 -36.04 -20.28
CA ASP A 121 -13.03 -35.37 -21.50
C ASP A 121 -12.39 -34.02 -21.19
N SER A 122 -13.03 -33.22 -20.36
CA SER A 122 -12.49 -31.91 -19.93
C SER A 122 -12.92 -31.57 -18.51
N LEU A 123 -12.16 -30.66 -17.89
CA LEU A 123 -12.44 -30.09 -16.58
C LEU A 123 -12.22 -28.58 -16.63
N THR A 124 -13.24 -27.79 -16.32
CA THR A 124 -13.23 -26.34 -16.39
C THR A 124 -13.82 -25.72 -15.13
N CYS A 125 -13.50 -24.45 -14.87
CA CYS A 125 -14.08 -23.64 -13.82
C CYS A 125 -14.50 -22.30 -14.45
N ASP A 126 -15.65 -21.76 -14.05
CA ASP A 126 -16.15 -20.46 -14.55
C ASP A 126 -15.29 -19.29 -14.07
N THR A 127 -14.59 -19.50 -12.95
CA THR A 127 -13.56 -18.59 -12.43
C THR A 127 -12.29 -19.40 -12.18
N ASN A 128 -11.17 -18.74 -11.94
CA ASN A 128 -9.95 -19.45 -11.57
C ASN A 128 -9.82 -19.67 -10.04
N TYR A 129 -10.95 -19.64 -9.31
CA TYR A 129 -10.99 -19.74 -7.87
C TYR A 129 -11.70 -21.02 -7.40
N PHE A 130 -11.33 -21.53 -6.22
CA PHE A 130 -12.00 -22.68 -5.61
C PHE A 130 -13.50 -22.45 -5.33
N THR A 131 -13.91 -21.20 -5.23
CA THR A 131 -15.32 -20.81 -5.06
C THR A 131 -16.12 -20.76 -6.36
N GLY A 132 -15.46 -20.96 -7.50
CA GLY A 132 -16.11 -21.00 -8.80
C GLY A 132 -16.89 -22.31 -9.03
N GLN A 133 -17.81 -22.28 -9.98
CA GLN A 133 -18.51 -23.48 -10.40
C GLN A 133 -17.63 -24.31 -11.33
N LEU A 134 -17.30 -25.50 -10.88
CA LEU A 134 -16.59 -26.48 -11.67
C LEU A 134 -17.57 -27.20 -12.61
N ARG A 135 -17.09 -27.57 -13.78
CA ARG A 135 -17.81 -28.41 -14.74
C ARG A 135 -16.82 -29.38 -15.32
N PHE A 136 -17.16 -30.65 -15.26
CA PHE A 136 -16.43 -31.64 -16.02
C PHE A 136 -17.32 -32.23 -17.11
N GLN A 137 -16.71 -32.44 -18.28
CA GLN A 137 -17.34 -33.14 -19.37
C GLN A 137 -16.85 -34.59 -19.37
N TYR A 138 -17.77 -35.51 -19.57
CA TYR A 138 -17.47 -36.93 -19.59
C TYR A 138 -18.35 -37.63 -20.60
N THR A 139 -17.87 -38.79 -21.09
CA THR A 139 -18.58 -39.61 -22.05
C THR A 139 -18.79 -41.02 -21.45
N PRO A 140 -20.02 -41.37 -21.06
CA PRO A 140 -20.37 -42.76 -20.71
C PRO A 140 -20.19 -43.67 -21.92
N LYS A 141 -19.79 -44.91 -21.71
CA LYS A 141 -19.65 -45.90 -22.79
C LYS A 141 -20.81 -46.89 -22.84
N SER A 142 -21.69 -46.87 -21.82
CA SER A 142 -22.92 -47.64 -21.77
C SER A 142 -23.92 -46.98 -20.82
N VAL A 143 -25.19 -47.05 -21.14
CA VAL A 143 -26.30 -46.60 -20.26
C VAL A 143 -26.57 -47.55 -19.11
N SER A 144 -26.05 -48.77 -19.17
CA SER A 144 -26.18 -49.77 -18.09
C SER A 144 -25.07 -49.72 -17.06
N HIS A 145 -24.09 -48.83 -17.24
CA HIS A 145 -22.99 -48.67 -16.30
C HIS A 145 -23.33 -47.65 -15.23
N TYR A 146 -22.74 -47.82 -14.06
CA TYR A 146 -22.80 -46.90 -12.94
C TYR A 146 -21.50 -46.16 -12.85
N ILE A 147 -21.57 -44.85 -12.78
CA ILE A 147 -20.38 -43.99 -12.83
C ILE A 147 -20.29 -43.21 -11.52
N GLN A 148 -19.11 -43.19 -10.94
CA GLN A 148 -18.82 -42.46 -9.73
C GLN A 148 -17.62 -41.54 -9.96
N CYS A 149 -17.74 -40.28 -9.51
CA CYS A 149 -16.66 -39.32 -9.51
C CYS A 149 -16.19 -39.06 -8.09
N ASN A 150 -14.90 -39.19 -7.87
CA ASN A 150 -14.25 -38.75 -6.64
C ASN A 150 -13.47 -37.47 -6.91
N ILE A 151 -13.65 -36.48 -6.05
CA ILE A 151 -12.87 -35.26 -6.04
C ILE A 151 -11.85 -35.33 -4.90
N ALA A 152 -10.61 -35.07 -5.19
CA ALA A 152 -9.54 -35.04 -4.20
C ALA A 152 -8.63 -33.82 -4.36
N LEU A 153 -8.17 -33.29 -3.24
CA LEU A 153 -7.06 -32.31 -3.21
C LEU A 153 -5.74 -33.06 -3.41
N VAL A 154 -4.95 -32.60 -4.35
CA VAL A 154 -3.58 -33.09 -4.57
C VAL A 154 -2.62 -32.19 -3.79
N THR A 155 -1.98 -32.74 -2.78
CA THR A 155 -1.03 -32.00 -1.94
C THR A 155 0.10 -32.90 -1.46
N ASN A 156 1.34 -32.44 -1.53
CA ASN A 156 2.52 -33.16 -1.05
C ASN A 156 2.61 -34.64 -1.51
N GLY A 157 2.22 -34.90 -2.76
CA GLY A 157 2.24 -36.26 -3.32
C GLY A 157 1.12 -37.17 -2.81
N THR A 158 0.17 -36.67 -2.02
CA THR A 158 -0.99 -37.40 -1.50
C THR A 158 -2.29 -36.84 -2.09
N HIS A 159 -3.37 -37.65 -1.97
CA HIS A 159 -4.71 -37.26 -2.38
C HIS A 159 -5.63 -37.27 -1.16
N ILE A 160 -6.19 -36.11 -0.83
CA ILE A 160 -7.18 -35.95 0.25
C ILE A 160 -8.55 -35.95 -0.42
N SER A 161 -9.34 -37.01 -0.21
CA SER A 161 -10.70 -37.08 -0.74
C SER A 161 -11.58 -36.02 -0.12
N LEU A 162 -12.26 -35.26 -0.96
CA LEU A 162 -13.21 -34.21 -0.56
C LEU A 162 -14.64 -34.71 -0.66
N ASP A 163 -14.99 -35.27 -1.81
CA ASP A 163 -16.34 -35.75 -2.09
C ASP A 163 -16.29 -36.93 -3.06
N THR A 164 -17.36 -37.75 -3.02
CA THR A 164 -17.59 -38.82 -3.96
C THR A 164 -19.07 -38.87 -4.27
N PHE A 165 -19.42 -38.70 -5.53
CA PHE A 165 -20.81 -38.64 -5.98
C PHE A 165 -21.04 -39.46 -7.26
N ASN A 166 -22.28 -39.81 -7.49
CA ASN A 166 -22.68 -40.56 -8.68
C ASN A 166 -23.01 -39.58 -9.81
N VAL A 167 -22.60 -39.93 -11.01
CA VAL A 167 -22.91 -39.15 -12.22
C VAL A 167 -23.78 -39.99 -13.17
N PRO A 168 -24.71 -39.34 -13.90
CA PRO A 168 -25.61 -40.02 -14.80
C PRO A 168 -24.90 -40.78 -15.94
N SER A 169 -25.51 -41.87 -16.41
CA SER A 169 -25.12 -42.57 -17.63
C SER A 169 -26.29 -42.72 -18.61
N ASN A 170 -27.14 -41.66 -18.69
CA ASN A 170 -28.42 -41.71 -19.41
C ASN A 170 -28.28 -41.90 -20.92
N ASN A 171 -27.11 -41.60 -21.48
CA ASN A 171 -26.77 -41.83 -22.89
C ASN A 171 -25.25 -42.03 -23.02
N THR A 172 -24.79 -42.37 -24.20
CA THR A 172 -23.37 -42.60 -24.52
C THR A 172 -22.69 -41.37 -25.21
N THR A 173 -23.37 -40.25 -25.26
CA THR A 173 -22.78 -39.00 -25.76
C THR A 173 -22.14 -38.20 -24.63
N GLN A 174 -21.32 -37.24 -25.00
CA GLN A 174 -20.69 -36.35 -24.03
C GLN A 174 -21.73 -35.62 -23.18
N GLN A 175 -21.54 -35.63 -21.87
CA GLN A 175 -22.37 -34.99 -20.88
C GLN A 175 -21.55 -33.99 -20.07
N THR A 176 -22.20 -32.99 -19.49
CA THR A 176 -21.58 -31.99 -18.60
C THR A 176 -22.20 -32.10 -17.22
N PHE A 177 -21.36 -32.19 -16.20
CA PHE A 177 -21.81 -32.27 -14.80
C PHE A 177 -21.25 -31.06 -14.02
N PRO A 178 -22.11 -30.22 -13.42
CA PRO A 178 -21.68 -29.09 -12.60
C PRO A 178 -21.35 -29.56 -11.18
N VAL A 179 -20.30 -29.00 -10.59
CA VAL A 179 -19.88 -29.25 -9.21
C VAL A 179 -19.59 -27.95 -8.53
N SER A 180 -20.08 -27.75 -7.32
CA SER A 180 -19.75 -26.64 -6.46
C SER A 180 -19.20 -27.16 -5.14
N LEU A 181 -18.05 -26.67 -4.73
CA LEU A 181 -17.47 -27.07 -3.45
C LEU A 181 -18.24 -26.44 -2.29
N THR A 182 -18.51 -27.21 -1.28
CA THR A 182 -19.14 -26.77 -0.04
C THR A 182 -18.13 -26.00 0.83
N SER A 183 -18.63 -25.26 1.81
CA SER A 183 -17.77 -24.55 2.78
C SER A 183 -16.86 -25.50 3.58
N SER A 184 -17.32 -26.73 3.84
CA SER A 184 -16.53 -27.76 4.53
C SER A 184 -15.37 -28.24 3.67
N GLU A 185 -15.63 -28.51 2.38
CA GLU A 185 -14.58 -28.90 1.43
C GLU A 185 -13.57 -27.80 1.19
N LEU A 186 -14.03 -26.54 1.04
CA LEU A 186 -13.15 -25.37 0.94
C LEU A 186 -12.25 -25.25 2.17
N SER A 187 -12.82 -25.43 3.37
CA SER A 187 -12.03 -25.42 4.61
C SER A 187 -11.00 -26.55 4.64
N THR A 188 -11.39 -27.74 4.20
CA THR A 188 -10.49 -28.90 4.09
C THR A 188 -9.35 -28.59 3.11
N ILE A 189 -9.66 -28.04 1.94
CA ILE A 189 -8.66 -27.64 0.93
C ILE A 189 -7.67 -26.66 1.53
N TYR A 190 -8.18 -25.53 2.08
CA TYR A 190 -7.32 -24.43 2.54
C TYR A 190 -6.45 -24.82 3.74
N ASN A 191 -6.94 -25.70 4.63
CA ASN A 191 -6.17 -26.19 5.79
C ASN A 191 -5.08 -27.20 5.42
N ASN A 192 -5.24 -27.91 4.30
CA ASN A 192 -4.28 -28.94 3.87
C ASN A 192 -3.30 -28.46 2.80
N LEU A 193 -3.48 -27.26 2.28
CA LEU A 193 -2.47 -26.62 1.43
C LEU A 193 -1.32 -26.06 2.29
N PRO A 194 -0.08 -26.00 1.76
CA PRO A 194 1.03 -25.31 2.44
C PRO A 194 0.64 -23.91 2.89
N SER A 195 1.16 -23.46 4.03
CA SER A 195 0.80 -22.16 4.66
C SER A 195 1.06 -20.94 3.77
N THR A 196 1.92 -21.08 2.77
CA THR A 196 2.26 -20.03 1.80
C THR A 196 1.57 -20.20 0.44
N ALA A 197 0.85 -21.33 0.24
CA ALA A 197 0.25 -21.61 -1.04
C ALA A 197 -1.01 -20.75 -1.28
N VAL A 198 -1.05 -20.11 -2.43
CA VAL A 198 -2.22 -19.37 -2.93
C VAL A 198 -3.01 -20.13 -3.99
N LYS A 199 -2.52 -21.31 -4.39
CA LYS A 199 -3.14 -22.19 -5.37
C LYS A 199 -3.07 -23.63 -4.89
N GLY A 200 -3.99 -24.45 -5.38
CA GLY A 200 -3.99 -25.88 -5.16
C GLY A 200 -4.60 -26.61 -6.34
N THR A 201 -4.36 -27.91 -6.44
CA THR A 201 -4.81 -28.75 -7.55
C THR A 201 -5.86 -29.72 -7.06
N LEU A 202 -6.98 -29.75 -7.75
CA LEU A 202 -8.02 -30.76 -7.58
C LEU A 202 -7.88 -31.82 -8.65
N ARG A 203 -8.04 -33.08 -8.26
CA ARG A 203 -8.15 -34.24 -9.13
C ARG A 203 -9.56 -34.77 -9.10
N PHE A 204 -10.16 -34.89 -10.27
CA PHE A 204 -11.41 -35.55 -10.51
C PHE A 204 -11.11 -36.95 -11.07
N THR A 205 -11.45 -37.99 -10.32
CA THR A 205 -11.23 -39.36 -10.74
C THR A 205 -12.58 -40.02 -11.04
N LEU A 206 -12.78 -40.43 -12.29
CA LEU A 206 -13.98 -41.06 -12.76
C LEU A 206 -13.77 -42.58 -12.74
N ARG A 207 -14.66 -43.31 -12.09
CA ARG A 207 -14.69 -44.78 -12.06
C ARG A 207 -16.02 -45.28 -12.59
N THR A 208 -15.97 -46.37 -13.35
CA THR A 208 -17.13 -46.99 -13.97
C THR A 208 -17.33 -48.36 -13.36
N TYR A 209 -18.57 -48.76 -13.13
CA TYR A 209 -18.94 -50.04 -12.49
C TYR A 209 -20.05 -50.71 -13.29
N SER A 210 -20.06 -52.04 -13.26
CA SER A 210 -21.11 -52.85 -13.90
C SER A 210 -22.34 -53.07 -13.02
N ASP A 211 -22.23 -52.69 -11.73
CA ASP A 211 -23.29 -52.93 -10.73
C ASP A 211 -23.63 -51.68 -9.93
N SER A 212 -24.85 -51.58 -9.45
CA SER A 212 -25.37 -50.45 -8.68
C SER A 212 -24.77 -50.32 -7.27
N GLY A 213 -24.07 -51.35 -6.80
CA GLY A 213 -23.38 -51.35 -5.51
C GLY A 213 -21.95 -50.83 -5.60
N TYR A 214 -21.50 -50.43 -6.80
CA TYR A 214 -20.16 -49.91 -7.06
C TYR A 214 -19.02 -50.86 -6.60
N SER A 215 -19.25 -52.21 -6.77
CA SER A 215 -18.29 -53.24 -6.34
C SER A 215 -17.46 -53.81 -7.48
N ASN A 216 -18.02 -53.88 -8.70
CA ASN A 216 -17.36 -54.43 -9.88
C ASN A 216 -16.91 -53.35 -10.82
N GLN A 217 -15.69 -52.80 -10.59
CA GLN A 217 -15.14 -51.73 -11.39
C GLN A 217 -14.76 -52.23 -12.79
N ILE A 218 -15.11 -51.44 -13.80
CA ILE A 218 -14.71 -51.59 -15.21
C ILE A 218 -13.50 -50.69 -15.46
N GLY A 219 -12.39 -51.26 -15.92
CA GLY A 219 -11.16 -50.49 -16.16
C GLY A 219 -10.44 -50.08 -14.87
N VAL A 220 -9.55 -49.14 -14.97
CA VAL A 220 -8.74 -48.64 -13.84
C VAL A 220 -9.22 -47.30 -13.30
N GLY A 221 -10.15 -46.66 -14.04
CA GLY A 221 -10.55 -45.27 -13.81
C GLY A 221 -9.60 -44.29 -14.47
N ASN A 222 -10.13 -43.16 -14.83
CA ASN A 222 -9.34 -42.05 -15.42
C ASN A 222 -9.56 -40.76 -14.68
N TYR A 223 -8.64 -39.83 -14.81
CA TYR A 223 -8.72 -38.58 -14.08
C TYR A 223 -8.31 -37.37 -14.92
N LYS A 224 -8.75 -36.20 -14.46
CA LYS A 224 -8.28 -34.88 -14.87
C LYS A 224 -7.98 -34.04 -13.64
N GLU A 225 -7.07 -33.09 -13.81
CA GLU A 225 -6.67 -32.16 -12.76
C GLU A 225 -6.92 -30.71 -13.19
N ILE A 226 -7.25 -29.88 -12.20
CA ILE A 226 -7.40 -28.44 -12.37
C ILE A 226 -6.72 -27.74 -11.22
N THR A 227 -5.94 -26.70 -11.54
CA THR A 227 -5.30 -25.86 -10.52
C THR A 227 -6.12 -24.59 -10.34
N LEU A 228 -6.51 -24.31 -9.10
CA LEU A 228 -7.36 -23.19 -8.72
C LEU A 228 -6.68 -22.32 -7.68
N THR A 229 -7.10 -21.08 -7.61
CA THR A 229 -6.57 -20.05 -6.69
C THR A 229 -7.47 -19.95 -5.45
N ILE A 230 -6.88 -19.73 -4.28
CA ILE A 230 -7.60 -19.36 -3.06
C ILE A 230 -8.10 -17.92 -3.23
N PRO A 231 -9.40 -17.63 -3.08
CA PRO A 231 -9.89 -16.25 -3.17
C PRO A 231 -9.27 -15.39 -2.06
N ASN A 232 -8.94 -14.15 -2.38
CA ASN A 232 -8.45 -13.18 -1.41
C ASN A 232 -9.60 -12.29 -0.96
N ASP A 233 -10.44 -12.79 -0.10
CA ASP A 233 -11.65 -12.15 0.40
C ASP A 233 -11.80 -12.29 1.93
N SER A 234 -12.90 -11.81 2.49
CA SER A 234 -13.16 -11.83 3.94
C SER A 234 -13.18 -13.25 4.54
N THR A 235 -13.38 -14.29 3.75
CA THR A 235 -13.39 -15.68 4.23
C THR A 235 -11.99 -16.23 4.45
N THR A 236 -11.01 -15.77 3.68
CA THR A 236 -9.62 -16.26 3.66
C THR A 236 -8.61 -15.27 4.21
N GLN A 237 -8.91 -13.97 4.19
CA GLN A 237 -8.05 -12.93 4.77
C GLN A 237 -7.88 -13.11 6.28
N PRO A 238 -6.72 -12.75 6.83
CA PRO A 238 -6.52 -12.74 8.28
C PRO A 238 -7.46 -11.75 8.97
N THR A 239 -7.85 -12.07 10.18
CA THR A 239 -8.60 -11.14 11.04
C THR A 239 -7.64 -10.25 11.81
N VAL A 240 -8.04 -9.00 12.04
CA VAL A 240 -7.30 -8.06 12.87
C VAL A 240 -8.27 -7.23 13.71
N SER A 241 -7.91 -6.98 14.96
CA SER A 241 -8.67 -6.14 15.89
C SER A 241 -7.70 -5.31 16.73
N MET A 242 -8.12 -4.11 17.11
CA MET A 242 -7.32 -3.23 17.96
C MET A 242 -8.19 -2.44 18.93
N SER A 243 -7.61 -2.08 20.07
CA SER A 243 -8.08 -1.01 20.97
C SER A 243 -7.03 0.08 21.01
N LEU A 244 -7.46 1.33 21.02
CA LEU A 244 -6.59 2.49 20.98
C LEU A 244 -6.70 3.30 22.26
N ALA A 245 -5.59 3.83 22.71
CA ALA A 245 -5.53 4.84 23.75
C ALA A 245 -4.49 5.92 23.38
N PRO A 246 -4.62 7.14 23.88
CA PRO A 246 -3.57 8.13 23.78
C PRO A 246 -2.35 7.68 24.59
N SER A 247 -1.17 7.93 24.04
CA SER A 247 0.10 7.78 24.73
C SER A 247 0.68 9.19 24.90
N ASN A 248 0.71 9.63 26.13
CA ASN A 248 1.27 10.90 26.57
C ASN A 248 1.69 10.79 28.05
N ASN A 249 2.51 11.71 28.51
CA ASN A 249 2.97 11.74 29.90
C ASN A 249 2.14 12.68 30.79
N LEU A 250 0.88 12.91 30.42
CA LEU A 250 0.00 13.82 31.13
C LEU A 250 -0.75 13.11 32.26
N THR A 251 -1.17 13.90 33.25
CA THR A 251 -2.04 13.45 34.32
C THR A 251 -3.51 13.69 34.01
N SER A 252 -4.44 13.16 34.80
CA SER A 252 -5.87 13.48 34.70
C SER A 252 -6.09 15.00 34.79
N PRO A 253 -6.94 15.58 33.94
CA PRO A 253 -7.89 14.95 33.02
C PRO A 253 -7.32 14.72 31.58
N TYR A 254 -6.06 14.98 31.33
CA TYR A 254 -5.48 15.02 29.98
C TYR A 254 -4.95 13.66 29.47
N ASN A 255 -4.63 12.75 30.37
CA ASN A 255 -4.01 11.46 30.07
C ASN A 255 -4.86 10.55 29.18
N GLY A 256 -6.19 10.72 29.19
CA GLY A 256 -7.15 9.99 28.34
C GLY A 256 -7.48 10.68 27.01
N LEU A 257 -6.83 11.80 26.69
CA LEU A 257 -7.17 12.63 25.54
C LEU A 257 -6.09 12.58 24.45
N TYR A 258 -6.52 12.55 23.19
CA TYR A 258 -5.64 12.79 22.05
C TYR A 258 -5.53 14.30 21.85
N ILE A 259 -4.39 14.88 22.18
CA ILE A 259 -4.13 16.32 22.14
C ILE A 259 -3.10 16.59 21.03
N GLN A 260 -3.43 17.51 20.14
CA GLN A 260 -2.56 17.95 19.05
C GLN A 260 -1.19 18.40 19.57
N GLY A 261 -0.12 17.94 18.90
CA GLY A 261 1.25 18.31 19.24
C GLY A 261 1.79 17.69 20.54
N ILE A 262 1.01 16.85 21.22
CA ILE A 262 1.39 16.24 22.52
C ILE A 262 1.20 14.73 22.51
N SER A 263 0.01 14.24 22.12
CA SER A 263 -0.34 12.83 22.23
C SER A 263 0.11 12.04 21.02
N LYS A 264 0.43 10.78 21.24
CA LYS A 264 0.58 9.72 20.23
C LYS A 264 -0.61 8.79 20.31
N VAL A 265 -0.79 7.96 19.29
CA VAL A 265 -1.74 6.85 19.32
C VAL A 265 -0.99 5.58 19.65
N LYS A 266 -1.50 4.83 20.61
CA LYS A 266 -0.99 3.50 20.95
C LYS A 266 -2.10 2.47 20.87
N ALA A 267 -1.84 1.34 20.24
CA ALA A 267 -2.72 0.19 20.34
C ALA A 267 -2.48 -0.50 21.69
N THR A 268 -3.45 -0.44 22.58
CA THR A 268 -3.42 -1.09 23.89
C THR A 268 -3.71 -2.57 23.80
N THR A 269 -4.54 -2.96 22.83
CA THR A 269 -4.69 -4.34 22.39
C THR A 269 -4.55 -4.37 20.88
N PHE A 270 -3.80 -5.33 20.38
CA PHE A 270 -3.68 -5.60 18.96
C PHE A 270 -3.69 -7.12 18.76
N THR A 271 -4.79 -7.63 18.23
CA THR A 271 -4.95 -9.06 17.99
C THR A 271 -5.11 -9.33 16.52
N HIS A 272 -4.52 -10.40 16.06
CA HIS A 272 -4.63 -10.86 14.68
C HIS A 272 -4.57 -12.38 14.63
N SER A 273 -5.21 -12.96 13.64
CA SER A 273 -5.20 -14.39 13.41
C SER A 273 -5.25 -14.66 11.91
N ALA A 274 -4.35 -15.47 11.43
CA ALA A 274 -4.44 -16.00 10.08
C ALA A 274 -5.48 -17.15 10.03
N LYS A 275 -5.98 -17.45 8.84
CA LYS A 275 -6.96 -18.51 8.62
C LYS A 275 -6.35 -19.69 7.89
N TYR A 276 -6.97 -20.86 8.07
CA TYR A 276 -6.68 -22.06 7.28
C TYR A 276 -5.19 -22.43 7.22
N GLY A 277 -4.53 -22.52 8.37
CA GLY A 277 -3.14 -22.95 8.47
C GLY A 277 -2.08 -21.94 7.98
N ALA A 278 -2.49 -20.78 7.47
CA ALA A 278 -1.56 -19.67 7.23
C ALA A 278 -1.03 -19.11 8.55
N THR A 279 0.09 -18.41 8.51
CA THR A 279 0.71 -17.73 9.66
C THR A 279 0.79 -16.23 9.41
N ILE A 280 0.74 -15.43 10.47
CA ILE A 280 0.95 -13.98 10.34
C ILE A 280 2.45 -13.72 10.15
N VAL A 281 2.80 -12.96 9.11
CA VAL A 281 4.16 -12.59 8.77
C VAL A 281 4.48 -11.12 9.01
N ALA A 282 3.47 -10.26 9.05
CA ALA A 282 3.63 -8.85 9.40
C ALA A 282 2.33 -8.29 9.98
N SER A 283 2.46 -7.31 10.87
CA SER A 283 1.33 -6.58 11.42
C SER A 283 1.74 -5.17 11.80
N SER A 284 0.84 -4.20 11.60
CA SER A 284 1.15 -2.78 11.82
C SER A 284 -0.11 -1.96 12.03
N ILE A 285 0.08 -0.75 12.57
CA ILE A 285 -0.93 0.32 12.48
C ILE A 285 -0.44 1.41 11.53
N THR A 286 -1.36 2.03 10.82
CA THR A 286 -1.09 3.22 9.99
C THR A 286 -1.87 4.40 10.55
N VAL A 287 -1.16 5.49 10.84
CA VAL A 287 -1.70 6.75 11.37
C VAL A 287 -1.17 7.88 10.52
N ASN A 288 -2.04 8.73 9.98
CA ASN A 288 -1.66 9.85 9.09
C ASN A 288 -0.74 9.44 7.92
N GLY A 289 -0.99 8.24 7.36
CA GLY A 289 -0.21 7.73 6.22
C GLY A 289 1.14 7.10 6.58
N LYS A 290 1.57 7.15 7.83
CA LYS A 290 2.79 6.51 8.31
C LYS A 290 2.47 5.21 9.04
N THR A 291 3.27 4.18 8.78
CA THR A 291 3.08 2.84 9.34
C THR A 291 4.03 2.61 10.53
N TYR A 292 3.52 1.94 11.55
CA TYR A 292 4.21 1.62 12.80
C TYR A 292 3.98 0.15 13.14
N ASP A 293 5.07 -0.57 13.26
CA ASP A 293 5.10 -1.96 13.72
C ASP A 293 5.05 -2.02 15.26
N SER A 294 5.15 -3.22 15.83
CA SER A 294 5.23 -3.38 17.29
C SER A 294 6.30 -2.44 17.87
N PRO A 295 5.99 -1.68 18.90
CA PRO A 295 4.86 -1.76 19.85
C PRO A 295 3.56 -1.04 19.41
N TYR A 296 3.34 -0.78 18.14
CA TYR A 296 2.12 -0.18 17.55
C TYR A 296 1.80 1.19 18.16
N GLU A 297 2.80 2.04 18.19
CA GLU A 297 2.70 3.41 18.71
C GLU A 297 3.15 4.41 17.64
N SER A 298 2.32 5.44 17.43
CA SER A 298 2.58 6.46 16.42
C SER A 298 3.58 7.52 16.88
N ASP A 299 4.01 8.37 15.96
CA ASP A 299 4.57 9.67 16.30
C ASP A 299 3.49 10.57 16.92
N ILE A 300 3.92 11.72 17.46
CA ILE A 300 3.02 12.74 17.97
C ILE A 300 2.06 13.19 16.86
N LEU A 301 0.79 13.35 17.21
CA LEU A 301 -0.28 13.77 16.29
C LEU A 301 -0.13 15.27 15.97
N PRO A 302 0.17 15.63 14.72
CA PRO A 302 0.49 17.01 14.37
C PRO A 302 -0.75 17.87 14.08
N LYS A 303 -1.91 17.25 13.80
CA LYS A 303 -3.15 17.92 13.38
C LYS A 303 -4.31 17.53 14.27
N GLU A 304 -5.23 18.47 14.42
CA GLU A 304 -6.52 18.30 15.11
C GLU A 304 -7.53 17.57 14.24
N GLY A 305 -8.65 17.19 14.88
CA GLY A 305 -9.83 16.61 14.25
C GLY A 305 -9.76 15.10 14.13
N LYS A 306 -10.57 14.57 13.25
CA LYS A 306 -10.73 13.14 13.07
C LYS A 306 -9.51 12.51 12.40
N VAL A 307 -8.94 11.51 13.05
CA VAL A 307 -7.84 10.69 12.51
C VAL A 307 -8.28 9.23 12.46
N THR A 308 -8.26 8.64 11.28
CA THR A 308 -8.52 7.22 11.08
C THR A 308 -7.23 6.42 11.26
N VAL A 309 -7.24 5.50 12.20
CA VAL A 309 -6.17 4.53 12.43
C VAL A 309 -6.54 3.23 11.73
N LYS A 310 -5.66 2.75 10.86
CA LYS A 310 -5.80 1.49 10.14
C LYS A 310 -4.89 0.44 10.78
N ALA A 311 -5.46 -0.64 11.28
CA ALA A 311 -4.71 -1.86 11.62
C ALA A 311 -4.59 -2.75 10.39
N THR A 312 -3.45 -3.38 10.20
CA THR A 312 -3.19 -4.29 9.09
C THR A 312 -2.45 -5.51 9.62
N ALA A 313 -2.85 -6.70 9.16
CA ALA A 313 -2.10 -7.93 9.34
C ALA A 313 -1.93 -8.60 7.98
N LYS A 314 -0.74 -9.11 7.70
CA LYS A 314 -0.41 -9.85 6.49
C LYS A 314 -0.10 -11.29 6.86
N ASP A 315 -0.70 -12.24 6.15
CA ASP A 315 -0.40 -13.65 6.33
C ASP A 315 0.68 -14.17 5.39
N SER A 316 1.07 -15.42 5.57
CA SER A 316 2.09 -16.12 4.78
C SER A 316 1.70 -16.36 3.32
N ARG A 317 0.42 -16.26 2.98
CA ARG A 317 -0.12 -16.28 1.61
C ARG A 317 -0.02 -14.93 0.93
N GLY A 318 0.28 -13.87 1.68
CA GLY A 318 0.33 -12.49 1.20
C GLY A 318 -1.02 -11.78 1.27
N PHE A 319 -2.03 -12.35 1.92
CA PHE A 319 -3.34 -11.73 2.09
C PHE A 319 -3.31 -10.74 3.25
N TYR A 320 -4.11 -9.68 3.14
CA TYR A 320 -4.17 -8.61 4.12
C TYR A 320 -5.54 -8.56 4.79
N GLY A 321 -5.55 -8.64 6.11
CA GLY A 321 -6.68 -8.26 6.93
C GLY A 321 -6.54 -6.81 7.40
N THR A 322 -7.64 -6.09 7.49
CA THR A 322 -7.65 -4.69 7.93
C THR A 322 -8.77 -4.41 8.91
N ASN A 323 -8.51 -3.49 9.83
CA ASN A 323 -9.51 -2.93 10.73
C ASN A 323 -9.27 -1.43 10.86
N TYR A 324 -10.32 -0.65 11.06
CA TYR A 324 -10.24 0.80 11.14
C TYR A 324 -10.88 1.30 12.43
N LYS A 325 -10.26 2.26 13.07
CA LYS A 325 -10.83 3.01 14.19
C LYS A 325 -10.54 4.49 14.03
N ASP A 326 -11.54 5.30 14.32
CA ASP A 326 -11.42 6.74 14.33
C ASP A 326 -11.14 7.21 15.75
N ILE A 327 -10.28 8.21 15.86
CA ILE A 327 -10.01 8.97 17.07
C ILE A 327 -10.25 10.44 16.78
N GLU A 328 -10.59 11.20 17.80
CA GLU A 328 -10.75 12.65 17.71
C GLU A 328 -9.58 13.32 18.42
N VAL A 329 -8.83 14.14 17.68
CA VAL A 329 -7.68 14.88 18.20
C VAL A 329 -8.11 16.28 18.54
N ILE A 330 -8.00 16.61 19.82
CA ILE A 330 -8.39 17.93 20.34
C ILE A 330 -7.36 18.97 19.91
N PRO A 331 -7.81 20.12 19.38
CA PRO A 331 -6.90 21.19 18.98
C PRO A 331 -6.13 21.75 20.16
N TYR A 332 -4.84 21.92 19.98
CA TYR A 332 -3.98 22.55 20.95
C TYR A 332 -2.86 23.35 20.30
N SER A 333 -2.71 24.56 20.77
CA SER A 333 -1.57 25.44 20.49
C SER A 333 -0.97 25.93 21.80
N LYS A 334 0.35 26.07 21.83
CA LYS A 334 1.07 26.55 23.02
C LYS A 334 0.57 27.94 23.41
N PRO A 335 0.39 28.22 24.70
CA PRO A 335 -0.01 29.53 25.13
C PRO A 335 1.05 30.59 24.86
N TYR A 336 0.62 31.80 24.60
CA TYR A 336 1.51 32.95 24.44
C TYR A 336 0.86 34.23 24.91
N VAL A 337 1.71 35.20 25.27
CA VAL A 337 1.28 36.55 25.68
C VAL A 337 1.18 37.46 24.47
N ARG A 338 0.14 38.27 24.40
CA ARG A 338 0.00 39.35 23.40
C ARG A 338 -0.51 40.63 24.01
N ALA A 339 -0.57 41.67 23.22
CA ALA A 339 -1.18 42.93 23.60
C ALA A 339 -2.63 42.73 24.03
N LYS A 340 -3.08 43.44 25.06
CA LYS A 340 -4.48 43.53 25.45
C LYS A 340 -5.30 44.17 24.32
N SER A 341 -6.55 43.86 24.24
CA SER A 341 -7.47 44.48 23.25
C SER A 341 -7.45 46.00 23.39
N GLY A 342 -7.26 46.68 22.26
CA GLY A 342 -7.12 48.14 22.20
C GLY A 342 -5.70 48.65 22.44
N GLU A 343 -4.74 47.79 22.75
CA GLU A 343 -3.32 48.16 22.88
C GLU A 343 -2.52 47.63 21.67
N THR A 344 -1.46 48.32 21.32
CA THR A 344 -0.56 47.94 20.20
C THR A 344 0.57 47.03 20.63
N SER A 345 0.87 46.95 21.94
CA SER A 345 1.92 46.12 22.51
C SER A 345 1.55 45.63 23.91
N ILE A 346 2.29 44.63 24.39
CA ILE A 346 2.27 44.25 25.81
C ILE A 346 2.87 45.39 26.61
N ILE A 347 2.20 45.84 27.64
CA ILE A 347 2.65 46.96 28.48
C ILE A 347 3.12 46.41 29.83
N ALA A 348 4.34 46.75 30.17
CA ALA A 348 4.83 46.69 31.55
C ALA A 348 5.55 48.03 31.80
N ALA A 349 4.97 48.88 32.63
CA ALA A 349 5.44 50.22 32.79
C ALA A 349 5.28 50.71 34.23
N ARG A 350 6.02 51.76 34.57
CA ARG A 350 5.90 52.43 35.87
C ARG A 350 4.54 53.08 36.02
N CYS A 351 4.04 53.10 37.22
CA CYS A 351 2.81 53.79 37.57
C CYS A 351 2.89 54.34 39.01
N ASP A 352 1.97 55.25 39.33
CA ASP A 352 1.74 55.71 40.69
C ASP A 352 0.87 54.73 41.53
N ALA A 353 0.62 55.04 42.78
CA ALA A 353 -0.24 54.24 43.65
C ALA A 353 -1.71 54.20 43.19
N SER A 354 -2.14 55.12 42.37
CA SER A 354 -3.49 55.17 41.75
C SER A 354 -3.57 54.49 40.40
N ALA A 355 -2.54 53.75 40.01
CA ALA A 355 -2.41 53.04 38.73
C ALA A 355 -2.34 53.95 37.48
N ASN A 356 -2.00 55.23 37.61
CA ASN A 356 -1.73 56.08 36.43
C ASN A 356 -0.28 55.89 35.96
N PHE A 357 -0.06 55.77 34.68
CA PHE A 357 1.29 55.64 34.12
C PHE A 357 2.07 56.94 34.35
N THR A 358 3.26 56.81 34.89
CA THR A 358 4.19 57.93 35.10
C THR A 358 5.62 57.41 35.17
N ASP A 359 6.56 58.08 34.56
CA ASP A 359 7.96 57.67 34.50
C ASP A 359 8.64 57.68 35.86
N SER A 360 8.20 58.59 36.74
CA SER A 360 8.63 58.67 38.15
C SER A 360 7.89 57.67 39.07
N GLY A 361 7.10 56.77 38.53
CA GLY A 361 6.34 55.80 39.28
C GLY A 361 7.22 54.76 39.96
N THR A 362 6.86 54.46 41.20
CA THR A 362 7.55 53.45 42.01
C THR A 362 6.82 52.09 42.00
N TYR A 363 5.66 51.99 41.37
CA TYR A 363 4.89 50.79 41.16
C TYR A 363 5.01 50.28 39.72
N LEU A 364 4.66 49.01 39.51
CA LEU A 364 4.58 48.37 38.21
C LEU A 364 3.13 48.15 37.81
N LYS A 365 2.77 48.46 36.57
CA LYS A 365 1.49 48.10 35.97
C LYS A 365 1.71 47.31 34.71
N ILE A 366 1.00 46.18 34.56
CA ILE A 366 1.07 45.31 33.42
C ILE A 366 -0.30 45.26 32.76
N LYS A 367 -0.32 45.41 31.41
CA LYS A 367 -1.47 45.14 30.56
C LYS A 367 -1.08 44.09 29.53
N ALA A 368 -1.77 42.98 29.55
CA ALA A 368 -1.49 41.86 28.67
C ALA A 368 -2.75 41.02 28.40
N LYS A 369 -2.67 40.17 27.41
CA LYS A 369 -3.66 39.15 27.08
C LYS A 369 -2.96 37.81 26.92
N VAL A 370 -3.56 36.72 27.40
CA VAL A 370 -3.11 35.37 27.11
C VAL A 370 -3.95 34.79 25.98
N VAL A 371 -3.28 34.16 25.01
CA VAL A 371 -3.91 33.30 24.01
C VAL A 371 -3.56 31.87 24.37
N TYR A 372 -4.55 31.02 24.45
CA TYR A 372 -4.39 29.62 24.86
C TYR A 372 -5.50 28.73 24.26
N SER A 373 -5.27 27.44 24.23
CA SER A 373 -6.25 26.45 23.76
C SER A 373 -7.10 25.92 24.90
N LYS A 374 -8.40 25.89 24.71
CA LYS A 374 -9.39 25.54 25.74
C LYS A 374 -9.59 24.04 25.93
N VAL A 375 -8.79 23.14 25.53
CA VAL A 375 -8.94 21.68 25.63
C VAL A 375 -10.27 21.25 26.25
N ILE A 376 -11.25 20.95 25.40
CA ILE A 376 -12.61 20.60 25.82
C ILE A 376 -12.78 19.09 25.72
N SER A 377 -13.22 18.45 26.81
CA SER A 377 -13.56 17.03 26.84
C SER A 377 -14.91 16.84 27.51
N ASN A 378 -15.79 16.08 26.90
CA ASN A 378 -17.15 15.82 27.37
C ASN A 378 -17.92 17.12 27.72
N GLY A 379 -17.72 18.17 26.92
CA GLY A 379 -18.36 19.48 27.13
C GLY A 379 -17.73 20.30 28.27
N VAL A 380 -16.71 19.81 28.97
CA VAL A 380 -16.01 20.52 30.04
C VAL A 380 -14.69 21.06 29.53
N GLN A 381 -14.47 22.37 29.73
CA GLN A 381 -13.16 22.99 29.50
C GLN A 381 -12.22 22.59 30.66
N ASN A 382 -11.09 21.98 30.30
CA ASN A 382 -10.09 21.50 31.24
C ASN A 382 -8.85 22.40 31.31
N ASN A 383 -8.50 23.10 30.24
CA ASN A 383 -7.29 23.91 30.14
C ASN A 383 -7.62 25.40 30.18
N TYR A 384 -6.86 26.15 30.97
CA TYR A 384 -7.03 27.59 31.17
C TYR A 384 -5.67 28.30 31.10
N GLY A 385 -5.64 29.39 30.36
CA GLY A 385 -4.45 30.21 30.25
C GLY A 385 -4.19 31.03 31.51
N LYS A 386 -2.95 31.25 31.82
CA LYS A 386 -2.48 32.02 32.97
C LYS A 386 -1.32 32.91 32.52
N ILE A 387 -1.12 34.03 33.18
CA ILE A 387 0.05 34.89 33.02
C ILE A 387 0.76 35.04 34.37
N LYS A 388 2.06 34.83 34.37
CA LYS A 388 2.94 35.16 35.49
C LYS A 388 4.03 36.11 35.02
N PHE A 389 4.56 36.89 35.96
CA PHE A 389 5.69 37.80 35.75
C PHE A 389 6.73 37.64 36.82
N ARG A 390 7.93 38.10 36.54
CA ARG A 390 9.01 38.38 37.48
C ARG A 390 9.79 39.60 37.04
N TYR A 391 10.51 40.16 37.92
CA TYR A 391 11.29 41.35 37.61
C TYR A 391 12.65 41.29 38.26
N ARG A 392 13.55 42.09 37.75
CA ARG A 392 14.84 42.38 38.38
C ARG A 392 15.26 43.81 38.14
N LYS A 393 16.05 44.37 39.02
CA LYS A 393 16.87 45.54 38.76
C LYS A 393 17.96 45.13 37.75
N GLU A 394 18.32 45.98 36.83
CA GLU A 394 19.39 45.72 35.86
C GLU A 394 20.69 45.30 36.59
N GLY A 395 21.31 44.20 36.12
CA GLY A 395 22.47 43.58 36.76
C GLY A 395 22.16 42.72 38.02
N GLY A 396 20.92 42.73 38.48
CA GLY A 396 20.50 41.93 39.66
C GLY A 396 19.84 40.59 39.30
N SER A 397 19.51 39.81 40.32
CA SER A 397 18.77 38.56 40.16
C SER A 397 17.27 38.79 39.99
N TYR A 398 16.59 37.90 39.25
CA TYR A 398 15.14 37.93 39.13
C TYR A 398 14.44 37.57 40.44
N SER A 399 13.31 38.24 40.70
CA SER A 399 12.37 37.84 41.75
C SER A 399 11.74 36.46 41.50
N ALA A 400 11.06 35.93 42.49
CA ALA A 400 10.16 34.79 42.28
C ALA A 400 9.05 35.17 41.27
N TRP A 401 8.56 34.16 40.54
CA TRP A 401 7.40 34.30 39.68
C TRP A 401 6.13 34.60 40.44
N GLN A 402 5.32 35.53 39.94
CA GLN A 402 4.03 35.91 40.53
C GLN A 402 2.95 35.81 39.44
N THR A 403 1.87 35.05 39.71
CA THR A 403 0.72 34.95 38.80
C THR A 403 -0.14 36.20 38.89
N ILE A 404 -0.42 36.81 37.75
CA ILE A 404 -1.23 38.03 37.63
C ILE A 404 -2.55 37.81 36.89
N LEU A 405 -2.66 36.70 36.18
CA LEU A 405 -3.88 36.28 35.48
C LEU A 405 -4.06 34.77 35.62
N ASP A 406 -5.26 34.37 36.02
CA ASP A 406 -5.78 33.01 35.91
C ASP A 406 -7.16 33.09 35.25
N CYS A 407 -7.25 32.66 33.99
CA CYS A 407 -8.49 32.77 33.18
C CYS A 407 -9.66 32.01 33.80
N LYS A 408 -9.40 30.96 34.58
CA LYS A 408 -10.44 30.21 35.29
C LYS A 408 -11.01 30.99 36.46
N ALA A 409 -10.13 31.56 37.26
CA ALA A 409 -10.54 32.28 38.45
C ALA A 409 -11.15 33.65 38.14
N GLN A 410 -10.63 34.32 37.11
CA GLN A 410 -11.02 35.71 36.77
C GLN A 410 -12.04 35.78 35.62
N ASN A 411 -12.37 34.65 35.00
CA ASN A 411 -13.24 34.58 33.81
C ASN A 411 -12.88 35.61 32.72
N SER A 412 -11.61 35.83 32.52
CA SER A 412 -11.05 36.79 31.57
C SER A 412 -9.75 36.24 31.01
N ASP A 413 -9.46 36.54 29.76
CA ASP A 413 -8.16 36.26 29.09
C ASP A 413 -7.25 37.51 29.06
N GLU A 414 -7.70 38.60 29.65
CA GLU A 414 -7.00 39.87 29.71
C GLU A 414 -6.75 40.32 31.13
N VAL A 415 -5.63 40.96 31.35
CA VAL A 415 -5.27 41.56 32.63
C VAL A 415 -4.88 43.01 32.51
N ILE A 416 -5.38 43.83 33.40
CA ILE A 416 -4.83 45.14 33.77
C ILE A 416 -4.57 45.03 35.27
N THR A 417 -3.30 45.00 35.65
CA THR A 417 -2.98 44.85 37.07
C THR A 417 -3.30 46.12 37.86
N ALA A 418 -3.65 45.96 39.10
CA ALA A 418 -3.50 47.00 40.09
C ALA A 418 -1.99 47.39 40.19
N PRO A 419 -1.63 48.47 40.89
CA PRO A 419 -0.23 48.79 41.14
C PRO A 419 0.46 47.63 41.88
N LEU A 420 1.49 47.06 41.21
CA LEU A 420 2.29 45.96 41.74
C LEU A 420 3.54 46.49 42.42
N LEU A 421 4.22 45.62 43.18
CA LEU A 421 5.52 45.82 43.81
C LEU A 421 5.51 46.83 44.97
N ASN A 422 4.34 47.31 45.34
CA ASN A 422 4.14 48.13 46.56
C ASN A 422 5.13 49.28 46.75
N GLY A 423 5.47 50.00 45.68
CA GLY A 423 6.40 51.13 45.69
C GLY A 423 7.89 50.75 45.68
N ALA A 424 8.24 49.49 45.36
CA ALA A 424 9.61 49.00 45.44
C ALA A 424 10.49 49.34 44.22
N LEU A 425 9.97 49.97 43.17
CA LEU A 425 10.79 50.39 42.03
C LEU A 425 11.53 51.68 42.35
N ASP A 426 12.86 51.60 42.36
CA ASP A 426 13.72 52.77 42.46
C ASP A 426 13.63 53.58 41.13
N ILE A 427 13.28 54.86 41.23
CA ILE A 427 13.10 55.73 40.08
C ILE A 427 14.40 56.00 39.30
N LYS A 428 15.54 55.80 39.90
CA LYS A 428 16.87 56.02 39.30
C LYS A 428 17.46 54.76 38.69
N SER A 429 16.71 53.67 38.63
CA SER A 429 17.21 52.35 38.21
C SER A 429 16.39 51.79 37.06
N ASN A 430 17.05 51.14 36.12
CA ASN A 430 16.39 50.33 35.11
C ASN A 430 15.99 48.99 35.65
N TYR A 431 14.89 48.47 35.13
CA TYR A 431 14.39 47.12 35.48
C TYR A 431 14.09 46.32 34.19
N GLN A 432 14.16 45.03 34.34
CA GLN A 432 13.67 44.09 33.37
C GLN A 432 12.49 43.32 33.96
N VAL A 433 11.40 43.28 33.24
CA VAL A 433 10.22 42.51 33.57
C VAL A 433 10.10 41.38 32.57
N GLN A 434 10.05 40.16 33.06
CA GLN A 434 9.73 38.97 32.25
C GLN A 434 8.27 38.58 32.48
N ILE A 435 7.58 38.30 31.35
CA ILE A 435 6.19 37.90 31.34
C ILE A 435 6.09 36.57 30.59
N VAL A 436 5.38 35.60 31.13
CA VAL A 436 5.21 34.27 30.59
C VAL A 436 3.73 33.92 30.59
N ALA A 437 3.26 33.40 29.48
CA ALA A 437 1.98 32.68 29.43
C ALA A 437 2.21 31.20 29.72
N PHE A 438 1.32 30.62 30.49
CA PHE A 438 1.35 29.20 30.74
C PHE A 438 -0.08 28.67 30.89
N ASP A 439 -0.22 27.38 30.65
CA ASP A 439 -1.42 26.62 30.94
C ASP A 439 -1.03 25.32 31.65
N ASP A 440 -1.94 24.37 31.78
CA ASP A 440 -1.63 23.11 32.46
C ASP A 440 -0.74 22.17 31.60
N LEU A 441 -0.52 22.49 30.31
CA LEU A 441 0.20 21.65 29.34
C LEU A 441 1.54 22.23 28.91
N TYR A 442 1.69 23.55 28.94
CA TYR A 442 2.88 24.22 28.44
C TYR A 442 3.12 25.58 29.09
N GLU A 443 4.38 26.00 29.08
CA GLU A 443 4.82 27.33 29.49
C GLU A 443 5.59 27.98 28.32
N SER A 444 5.25 29.24 27.98
CA SER A 444 5.91 29.98 26.89
C SER A 444 7.30 30.45 27.30
N GLU A 445 8.13 30.76 26.29
CA GLU A 445 9.36 31.51 26.55
C GLU A 445 9.04 32.88 27.16
N PRO A 446 9.90 33.41 28.04
CA PRO A 446 9.71 34.70 28.67
C PRO A 446 9.83 35.85 27.65
N ILE A 447 8.86 36.74 27.64
CA ILE A 447 8.97 38.05 26.98
C ILE A 447 9.59 39.02 27.97
N THR A 448 10.71 39.63 27.59
CA THR A 448 11.40 40.59 28.45
C THR A 448 11.08 42.03 27.99
N ILE A 449 10.59 42.83 28.91
CA ILE A 449 10.29 44.25 28.71
C ILE A 449 11.20 45.03 29.64
N ALA A 450 11.94 45.95 29.05
CA ALA A 450 12.76 46.87 29.82
C ALA A 450 11.91 48.05 30.33
N ILE A 451 12.09 48.39 31.60
CA ILE A 451 11.53 49.57 32.22
C ILE A 451 12.67 50.52 32.55
N SER A 452 12.69 51.63 31.88
CA SER A 452 13.71 52.66 32.12
C SER A 452 13.51 53.35 33.49
N SER A 453 14.56 53.92 33.97
CA SER A 453 14.53 54.92 34.99
C SER A 453 13.72 56.16 34.55
N ASP A 454 13.44 57.07 35.45
CA ASP A 454 12.79 58.37 35.15
C ASP A 454 13.42 58.99 33.88
N ALA A 455 12.59 59.53 33.01
CA ALA A 455 13.00 59.91 31.65
C ALA A 455 14.27 60.77 31.61
N VAL A 456 15.40 60.14 31.41
CA VAL A 456 16.68 60.83 31.24
C VAL A 456 16.82 61.12 29.78
N PHE A 457 16.62 62.38 29.39
CA PHE A 457 16.89 62.85 28.02
C PHE A 457 18.36 62.66 27.66
N MET A 458 19.25 62.97 28.63
CA MET A 458 20.69 62.82 28.47
C MET A 458 21.30 62.55 29.87
N ASP A 459 22.03 61.47 30.00
CA ASP A 459 22.83 61.16 31.18
C ASP A 459 24.33 61.35 30.85
N ARG A 460 25.01 62.07 31.73
CA ARG A 460 26.47 62.24 31.66
C ARG A 460 27.05 61.87 33.02
N PRO A 461 27.48 60.61 33.22
CA PRO A 461 28.04 60.19 34.50
C PRO A 461 29.22 61.02 34.96
N ALA A 462 29.47 61.03 36.28
CA ALA A 462 30.62 61.67 36.86
C ALA A 462 31.93 61.16 36.20
N GLY A 463 32.72 62.06 35.65
CA GLY A 463 33.92 61.74 34.88
C GLY A 463 33.79 62.00 33.37
N GLY A 464 32.60 62.23 32.85
CA GLY A 464 32.29 62.73 31.54
C GLY A 464 32.73 61.93 30.32
N LYS A 465 33.01 60.60 30.51
CA LYS A 465 33.50 59.71 29.44
C LYS A 465 32.38 58.98 28.71
N SER A 466 31.16 59.02 29.21
CA SER A 466 30.01 58.34 28.64
C SER A 466 28.83 59.26 28.50
N MET A 467 27.90 58.95 27.64
CA MET A 467 26.66 59.69 27.46
C MET A 467 25.52 58.71 27.20
N GLY A 468 24.43 58.83 27.94
CA GLY A 468 23.16 58.17 27.68
C GLY A 468 22.19 59.16 27.04
N LEU A 469 21.54 58.80 25.94
CA LEU A 469 20.43 59.53 25.33
C LEU A 469 19.13 58.74 25.49
N GLY A 470 18.16 59.29 26.24
CA GLY A 470 16.90 58.62 26.52
C GLY A 470 16.94 57.59 27.64
N GLY A 471 18.04 57.51 28.38
CA GLY A 471 18.26 56.63 29.50
C GLY A 471 19.61 56.92 30.17
N TYR A 472 19.88 56.24 31.28
CA TYR A 472 21.17 56.33 31.97
C TYR A 472 22.27 55.64 31.17
N SER A 473 23.44 56.26 31.14
CA SER A 473 24.63 55.67 30.50
C SER A 473 25.15 54.47 31.32
N SER A 474 25.66 53.45 30.63
CA SER A 474 26.34 52.29 31.23
C SER A 474 27.62 52.63 31.97
N GLY A 475 28.18 53.80 31.74
CA GLY A 475 29.38 54.28 32.41
C GLY A 475 30.71 53.84 31.80
N ASP A 476 30.73 53.05 30.78
CA ASP A 476 31.94 52.39 30.25
C ASP A 476 32.60 53.10 29.05
N GLY A 477 32.41 54.40 28.92
CA GLY A 477 32.99 55.19 27.82
C GLY A 477 32.15 55.19 26.53
N ASN A 478 30.91 54.71 26.62
CA ASN A 478 30.02 54.53 25.48
C ASN A 478 29.02 55.69 25.31
N LEU A 479 28.51 55.83 24.09
CA LEU A 479 27.29 56.56 23.80
C LEU A 479 26.11 55.58 23.77
N ASP A 480 25.30 55.53 24.84
CA ASP A 480 24.14 54.66 24.97
C ASP A 480 22.87 55.36 24.46
N ILE A 481 22.40 55.00 23.27
CA ILE A 481 21.19 55.56 22.69
C ILE A 481 20.02 54.63 22.92
N HIS A 482 19.11 55.02 23.84
CA HIS A 482 17.92 54.25 24.21
C HIS A 482 16.69 54.52 23.33
N TRP A 483 16.81 55.45 22.34
CA TRP A 483 15.74 55.81 21.42
C TRP A 483 16.04 55.38 19.98
N LYS A 484 14.99 55.31 19.15
CA LYS A 484 15.18 55.23 17.71
C LYS A 484 15.83 56.52 17.21
N THR A 485 17.06 56.42 16.76
CA THR A 485 17.83 57.58 16.30
C THR A 485 17.58 57.83 14.83
N LYS A 486 17.21 59.08 14.45
CA LYS A 486 17.15 59.56 13.07
C LYS A 486 18.12 60.74 12.91
N ALA A 487 19.31 60.48 12.41
CA ALA A 487 20.28 61.54 12.10
C ALA A 487 19.89 62.22 10.79
N ARG A 488 19.68 63.53 10.82
CA ARG A 488 19.35 64.41 9.63
C ARG A 488 20.53 65.17 9.06
N GLY A 489 21.68 64.87 9.29
CA GLY A 489 22.86 65.63 8.78
C GLY A 489 24.07 64.71 8.60
N GLY A 490 23.88 63.41 8.74
CA GLY A 490 24.99 62.49 8.79
C GLY A 490 25.40 62.15 10.22
N LEU A 491 25.89 60.92 10.41
CA LEU A 491 26.50 60.47 11.66
C LEU A 491 27.91 60.00 11.34
N SER A 492 28.88 60.67 11.92
CA SER A 492 30.30 60.27 11.86
C SER A 492 30.65 59.54 13.15
N LEU A 493 31.26 58.37 12.99
CA LEU A 493 31.86 57.63 14.10
C LEU A 493 33.36 57.84 14.08
N PHE A 494 33.94 57.90 15.27
CA PHE A 494 35.40 58.13 15.44
C PHE A 494 35.97 56.91 16.20
N ASP A 495 37.15 56.47 15.85
CA ASP A 495 37.87 55.44 16.56
C ASP A 495 38.43 55.94 17.91
N SER A 496 39.08 55.09 18.67
CA SER A 496 39.67 55.42 19.97
C SER A 496 40.84 56.44 19.87
N LYS A 497 41.32 56.74 18.65
CA LYS A 497 42.37 57.73 18.36
C LYS A 497 41.79 59.07 17.90
N GLY A 498 40.50 59.16 17.70
CA GLY A 498 39.81 60.34 17.21
C GLY A 498 39.72 60.42 15.69
N ASP A 499 40.12 59.39 14.98
CA ASP A 499 39.99 59.30 13.51
C ASP A 499 38.57 58.95 13.12
N GLU A 500 38.00 59.61 12.12
CA GLU A 500 36.67 59.36 11.63
C GLU A 500 36.61 57.94 10.96
N ILE A 501 35.71 57.09 11.43
CA ILE A 501 35.46 55.84 10.81
C ILE A 501 34.43 56.02 9.68
N PRO A 502 34.82 55.89 8.42
CA PRO A 502 33.91 56.08 7.31
C PRO A 502 32.80 54.99 7.39
N LEU A 503 31.60 55.42 7.66
CA LEU A 503 30.44 54.49 7.78
C LEU A 503 30.19 53.69 6.52
N ASP A 504 30.70 54.16 5.36
CA ASP A 504 30.58 53.47 4.07
C ASP A 504 31.64 52.37 3.84
N SER A 505 32.72 52.36 4.64
CA SER A 505 33.82 51.40 4.49
C SER A 505 33.68 50.15 5.37
N THR A 506 32.98 50.27 6.51
CA THR A 506 32.94 49.22 7.54
C THR A 506 31.54 48.66 7.83
N MET A 507 30.50 49.43 7.53
CA MET A 507 29.12 49.03 7.82
C MET A 507 28.24 49.06 6.58
N PRO A 508 27.33 48.11 6.40
CA PRO A 508 26.33 48.14 5.34
C PRO A 508 25.28 49.20 5.68
N LEU A 509 25.39 50.38 5.08
CA LEU A 509 24.40 51.47 5.24
C LEU A 509 23.37 51.44 4.11
N PRO A 510 22.12 51.88 4.36
CA PRO A 510 21.15 52.07 3.29
C PRO A 510 21.69 53.11 2.28
N ARG A 511 21.95 52.68 1.04
CA ARG A 511 22.47 53.50 -0.05
C ARG A 511 21.39 54.01 -1.00
N GLY A 512 20.15 53.65 -0.74
CA GLY A 512 19.00 54.05 -1.55
C GLY A 512 18.63 53.08 -2.66
N GLN A 513 17.83 53.58 -3.60
CA GLN A 513 17.30 52.81 -4.70
C GLN A 513 18.20 52.89 -5.93
N VAL A 514 18.42 51.78 -6.59
CA VAL A 514 19.10 51.71 -7.89
C VAL A 514 18.13 52.21 -8.96
N ALA A 515 18.49 53.32 -9.61
CA ALA A 515 17.67 54.00 -10.61
C ALA A 515 18.02 53.62 -12.06
N GLN A 516 18.96 52.73 -12.27
CA GLN A 516 19.39 52.21 -13.58
C GLN A 516 20.00 50.82 -13.41
N ASP A 517 20.15 50.07 -14.52
CA ASP A 517 20.85 48.79 -14.50
C ASP A 517 22.28 48.97 -13.98
N TRP A 518 22.69 48.11 -13.10
CA TRP A 518 23.92 48.28 -12.33
C TRP A 518 24.81 47.06 -12.29
N ASN A 519 26.13 47.28 -12.35
CA ASN A 519 27.12 46.25 -12.07
C ASN A 519 27.52 46.32 -10.58
N PRO A 520 27.28 45.25 -9.80
CA PRO A 520 27.54 45.24 -8.37
C PRO A 520 29.05 45.23 -8.01
N ASP A 521 29.96 45.01 -8.97
CA ASP A 521 31.41 44.87 -8.71
C ASP A 521 32.03 46.14 -8.14
N SER A 522 31.48 47.32 -8.48
CA SER A 522 32.00 48.62 -8.11
C SER A 522 31.30 49.27 -6.91
N LEU A 523 30.40 48.58 -6.25
CA LEU A 523 29.65 49.19 -5.16
C LEU A 523 30.48 49.40 -3.89
N ALA A 524 30.19 50.43 -3.16
CA ALA A 524 30.66 50.64 -1.79
C ALA A 524 29.88 49.69 -0.82
N ASN A 525 30.39 49.50 0.40
CA ASN A 525 29.64 48.75 1.41
C ASN A 525 28.31 49.46 1.72
N GLY A 526 27.24 48.68 1.81
CA GLY A 526 25.91 49.21 2.06
C GLY A 526 24.79 48.29 1.68
N ILE A 527 23.57 48.75 1.87
CA ILE A 527 22.33 48.11 1.50
C ILE A 527 21.70 48.85 0.34
N TYR A 528 21.47 48.17 -0.75
CA TYR A 528 20.92 48.73 -1.99
C TYR A 528 19.58 48.10 -2.30
N VAL A 529 18.63 48.92 -2.73
CA VAL A 529 17.34 48.43 -3.22
C VAL A 529 17.34 48.50 -4.74
N VAL A 530 17.18 47.38 -5.41
CA VAL A 530 17.02 47.31 -6.87
C VAL A 530 15.55 47.46 -7.19
N ALA A 531 15.18 48.55 -7.87
CA ALA A 531 13.81 48.86 -8.20
C ALA A 531 13.26 47.91 -9.29
N LYS A 532 11.95 47.74 -9.32
CA LYS A 532 11.24 46.79 -10.17
C LYS A 532 11.58 46.83 -11.68
N ASN A 533 11.94 47.99 -12.19
CA ASN A 533 12.24 48.21 -13.63
C ASN A 533 13.74 48.18 -13.95
N TYR A 534 14.59 47.87 -12.99
CA TYR A 534 16.04 47.89 -13.14
C TYR A 534 16.63 46.54 -12.79
N ALA A 535 17.77 46.23 -13.33
CA ALA A 535 18.45 44.98 -13.11
C ALA A 535 19.82 45.16 -12.45
N LEU A 536 20.13 44.31 -11.48
CA LEU A 536 21.48 44.07 -11.03
C LEU A 536 22.11 43.04 -11.98
N LYS A 537 23.20 43.43 -12.66
CA LYS A 537 23.84 42.60 -13.69
C LYS A 537 25.33 42.41 -13.39
N THR A 538 25.87 41.26 -13.77
CA THR A 538 27.33 41.07 -13.79
C THR A 538 27.98 41.97 -14.84
N SER A 539 29.30 42.14 -14.77
CA SER A 539 30.07 42.80 -15.82
C SER A 539 29.90 42.20 -17.21
N GLY A 540 29.56 40.93 -17.30
CA GLY A 540 29.23 40.21 -18.54
C GLY A 540 27.75 40.32 -18.97
N GLY A 541 26.94 41.17 -18.31
CA GLY A 541 25.53 41.41 -18.64
C GLY A 541 24.53 40.39 -18.12
N THR A 542 24.96 39.33 -17.41
CA THR A 542 24.06 38.34 -16.82
C THR A 542 23.27 38.97 -15.66
N VAL A 543 21.94 38.85 -15.71
CA VAL A 543 21.05 39.41 -14.67
C VAL A 543 21.12 38.57 -13.41
N ILE A 544 21.44 39.21 -12.28
CA ILE A 544 21.43 38.63 -10.94
C ILE A 544 20.03 38.73 -10.33
N MET A 545 19.42 39.89 -10.39
CA MET A 545 18.04 40.13 -9.97
C MET A 545 17.46 41.38 -10.62
N TYR A 546 16.14 41.45 -10.76
CA TYR A 546 15.40 42.62 -11.26
C TYR A 546 14.79 43.47 -10.14
N ASN A 547 14.48 42.85 -9.02
CA ASN A 547 13.84 43.50 -7.88
C ASN A 547 14.36 42.85 -6.61
N GLY A 548 14.76 43.61 -5.63
CA GLY A 548 15.25 43.02 -4.40
C GLY A 548 16.20 43.92 -3.61
N VAL A 549 16.91 43.29 -2.72
CA VAL A 549 17.91 43.96 -1.85
C VAL A 549 19.28 43.33 -2.08
N LEU A 550 20.26 44.15 -2.33
CA LEU A 550 21.67 43.80 -2.34
C LEU A 550 22.34 44.35 -1.08
N ILE A 551 23.01 43.48 -0.35
CA ILE A 551 23.84 43.87 0.80
C ILE A 551 25.29 43.61 0.43
N GLN A 552 26.12 44.61 0.54
CA GLN A 552 27.56 44.48 0.43
C GLN A 552 28.23 44.82 1.77
N MET A 553 28.99 43.89 2.26
CA MET A 553 29.68 43.96 3.53
C MET A 553 31.18 43.70 3.34
N PRO A 554 32.05 44.25 4.19
CA PRO A 554 33.43 43.79 4.27
C PRO A 554 33.46 42.36 4.80
N GLY A 555 34.31 41.50 4.25
CA GLY A 555 34.53 40.15 4.74
C GLY A 555 35.45 40.06 5.95
N ASP A 556 36.27 41.14 6.15
CA ASP A 556 37.17 41.26 7.29
C ASP A 556 37.54 42.77 7.44
N VAL A 557 37.85 43.18 8.66
CA VAL A 557 38.19 44.58 8.98
C VAL A 557 39.54 44.94 8.34
N GLY A 558 39.54 45.93 7.46
CA GLY A 558 40.75 46.43 6.78
C GLY A 558 41.22 45.55 5.61
N SER A 559 40.46 44.57 5.18
CA SER A 559 40.84 43.67 4.10
C SER A 559 40.23 44.02 2.75
N ASN A 560 40.89 43.57 1.68
CA ASN A 560 40.33 43.59 0.32
C ASN A 560 39.30 42.46 0.07
N VAL A 561 38.74 41.93 1.13
CA VAL A 561 37.69 40.90 1.08
C VAL A 561 36.34 41.56 1.24
N LYS A 562 35.40 41.23 0.37
CA LYS A 562 34.00 41.71 0.43
C LYS A 562 33.04 40.57 0.19
N ILE A 563 31.87 40.68 0.79
CA ILE A 563 30.77 39.73 0.61
C ILE A 563 29.59 40.47 0.01
N GLN A 564 28.98 39.91 -1.01
CA GLN A 564 27.72 40.40 -1.53
C GLN A 564 26.64 39.31 -1.36
N LEU A 565 25.51 39.76 -0.85
CA LEU A 565 24.29 38.94 -0.69
C LEU A 565 23.18 39.62 -1.49
N ALA A 566 22.60 38.92 -2.43
CA ALA A 566 21.48 39.37 -3.25
C ALA A 566 20.21 38.60 -2.87
N PHE A 567 19.17 39.34 -2.51
CA PHE A 567 17.87 38.81 -2.12
C PHE A 567 16.82 39.28 -3.14
N PRO A 568 16.55 38.51 -4.19
CA PRO A 568 15.49 38.83 -5.15
C PRO A 568 14.12 38.81 -4.49
N VAL A 569 13.26 39.76 -4.90
CA VAL A 569 11.87 39.84 -4.50
C VAL A 569 11.02 39.80 -5.77
N ASP A 570 10.04 38.93 -5.85
CA ASP A 570 9.06 38.81 -6.94
C ASP A 570 9.60 38.37 -8.32
N ASP A 571 10.86 37.96 -8.46
CA ASP A 571 11.40 37.50 -9.75
C ASP A 571 11.64 35.99 -9.84
N GLY A 572 11.24 35.23 -8.82
CA GLY A 572 11.31 33.76 -8.77
C GLY A 572 12.72 33.17 -8.64
N ARG A 573 13.72 34.01 -8.41
CA ARG A 573 15.12 33.58 -8.25
C ARG A 573 15.45 33.32 -6.80
N ASN A 574 16.33 32.35 -6.58
CA ASN A 574 16.85 32.09 -5.24
C ASN A 574 17.81 33.20 -4.80
N PRO A 575 17.90 33.49 -3.49
CA PRO A 575 18.97 34.35 -2.95
C PRO A 575 20.34 33.85 -3.40
N MET A 576 21.25 34.78 -3.65
CA MET A 576 22.56 34.48 -4.17
C MET A 576 23.64 35.17 -3.34
N GLN A 577 24.83 34.63 -3.33
CA GLN A 577 25.98 35.16 -2.66
C GLN A 577 27.24 35.06 -3.53
N ARG A 578 28.18 35.96 -3.32
CA ARG A 578 29.54 35.86 -3.84
C ARG A 578 30.55 36.55 -2.94
N LEU A 579 31.79 36.18 -3.11
CA LEU A 579 32.92 36.70 -2.35
C LEU A 579 33.90 37.43 -3.28
N CYS A 580 34.39 38.58 -2.88
CA CYS A 580 35.56 39.24 -3.49
C CYS A 580 36.79 38.94 -2.64
N TRP A 581 37.85 38.45 -3.28
CA TRP A 581 39.14 38.22 -2.64
C TRP A 581 40.22 39.01 -3.36
N TYR A 582 40.79 40.03 -2.70
CA TYR A 582 41.80 40.92 -3.27
C TYR A 582 41.42 41.52 -4.64
N GLY A 583 40.21 42.00 -4.78
CA GLY A 583 39.69 42.62 -5.99
C GLY A 583 39.13 41.68 -7.04
N THR A 584 39.24 40.36 -6.85
CA THR A 584 38.68 39.37 -7.76
C THR A 584 37.38 38.77 -7.17
N TRP A 585 36.29 38.91 -7.91
CA TRP A 585 34.99 38.37 -7.51
C TRP A 585 34.82 36.91 -7.94
N SER A 586 34.31 36.07 -7.03
CA SER A 586 33.81 34.72 -7.38
C SER A 586 32.54 34.84 -8.21
N ASP A 587 32.17 33.75 -8.87
CA ASP A 587 30.84 33.64 -9.45
C ASP A 587 29.73 33.67 -8.39
N TRP A 588 28.56 34.15 -8.81
CA TRP A 588 27.36 34.11 -7.98
C TRP A 588 26.88 32.68 -7.73
N LYS A 589 26.69 32.34 -6.49
CA LYS A 589 26.17 31.01 -6.08
C LYS A 589 24.84 31.18 -5.37
N SER A 590 23.86 30.32 -5.72
CA SER A 590 22.61 30.29 -4.99
C SER A 590 22.83 29.87 -3.53
N MET A 591 22.20 30.57 -2.63
CA MET A 591 22.12 30.16 -1.24
C MET A 591 21.04 29.08 -1.14
N LYS A 592 21.37 27.96 -0.54
CA LYS A 592 20.34 26.96 -0.12
C LYS A 592 19.77 27.49 1.20
N LEU A 593 18.56 28.01 1.14
CA LEU A 593 17.75 28.35 2.31
C LEU A 593 17.14 27.09 2.91
#